data_378bc8e21730dc42bc64a2c585700a2c
#
_entry.id   378bc8e21730dc42bc64a2c585700a2c
#
_cell.length_a   1.000
_cell.length_b   1.000
_cell.length_c   1.000
_cell.angle_alpha   90.00
_cell.angle_beta   90.00
_cell.angle_gamma   90.00
#
_symmetry.space_group_name_H-M   'P 1'
#
loop_
_entity.id
_entity.type
_entity.pdbx_description
1 polymer ?
#
loop_
_entity_poly.entity_id
_entity_poly.type
_entity_poly.pdbx_seq_one_letter_code
_entity_poly.pdbx_strand_id
1 'polypeptide(L)'
;PSFFYLKHVLEKCQYLPVPPDHLQFVGAGDFHIVGRELAGQLIAYTDMMPRHSILDVGAGCGRVAMPLAHYLRSDTPYVGIEPVQKAVHWCRYMIGGRYPNFDFRLLPVAHDLYNPIGKGNADELEWPVEADSFDRITCTSVLTHLAAPTCAHYARQMARSLKPGGIAFVTFFLI
;
A
#
# COMPACT_ATOMS: atom_id res chain seq x y z
N PRO A 1 -0.08 17.79 12.96
CA PRO A 1 -1.08 17.33 13.92
C PRO A 1 -0.39 16.87 15.20
N SER A 2 -1.02 17.10 16.39
CA SER A 2 -0.47 16.57 17.63
C SER A 2 -0.48 15.03 17.59
N PHE A 3 0.44 14.38 18.30
CA PHE A 3 0.52 12.92 18.41
C PHE A 3 -0.82 12.29 18.83
N PHE A 4 -1.52 12.91 19.78
CA PHE A 4 -2.84 12.45 20.24
C PHE A 4 -3.91 12.51 19.16
N TYR A 5 -3.93 13.56 18.33
CA TYR A 5 -4.87 13.66 17.21
C TYR A 5 -4.61 12.57 16.18
N LEU A 6 -3.35 12.36 15.80
CA LEU A 6 -2.97 11.33 14.83
C LEU A 6 -3.36 9.94 15.34
N LYS A 7 -3.03 9.60 16.59
CA LYS A 7 -3.42 8.36 17.22
C LYS A 7 -4.92 8.12 17.13
N HIS A 8 -5.72 9.11 17.56
CA HIS A 8 -7.19 9.02 17.53
C HIS A 8 -7.75 8.81 16.12
N VAL A 9 -7.20 9.51 15.13
CA VAL A 9 -7.65 9.36 13.72
C VAL A 9 -7.34 7.97 13.20
N LEU A 10 -6.13 7.46 13.41
CA LEU A 10 -5.74 6.13 12.93
C LEU A 10 -6.47 4.99 13.66
N GLU A 11 -6.84 5.17 14.91
CA GLU A 11 -7.62 4.18 15.67
C GLU A 11 -9.02 3.93 15.11
N LYS A 12 -9.58 4.86 14.34
CA LYS A 12 -10.90 4.69 13.71
C LYS A 12 -10.94 3.50 12.73
N CYS A 13 -9.80 3.01 12.24
CA CYS A 13 -9.76 1.82 11.40
C CYS A 13 -10.35 0.57 12.07
N GLN A 14 -10.39 0.50 13.41
CA GLN A 14 -11.00 -0.61 14.16
C GLN A 14 -12.49 -0.82 13.85
N TYR A 15 -13.17 0.17 13.27
CA TYR A 15 -14.57 0.06 12.83
C TYR A 15 -14.71 -0.50 11.40
N LEU A 16 -13.59 -0.72 10.70
CA LEU A 16 -13.58 -1.41 9.41
C LEU A 16 -13.41 -2.91 9.63
N PRO A 17 -14.04 -3.76 8.79
CA PRO A 17 -13.94 -5.20 8.93
C PRO A 17 -12.51 -5.70 8.73
N VAL A 18 -12.06 -6.62 9.58
CA VAL A 18 -10.82 -7.36 9.39
C VAL A 18 -10.99 -8.34 8.22
N PRO A 19 -10.00 -8.46 7.31
CA PRO A 19 -10.04 -9.48 6.27
C PRO A 19 -10.13 -10.90 6.89
N PRO A 20 -10.87 -11.82 6.25
CA PRO A 20 -10.87 -13.23 6.67
C PRO A 20 -9.45 -13.82 6.69
N ASP A 21 -9.18 -14.77 7.58
CA ASP A 21 -7.84 -15.34 7.80
C ASP A 21 -7.20 -15.88 6.52
N HIS A 22 -7.99 -16.49 5.63
CA HIS A 22 -7.49 -17.00 4.35
C HIS A 22 -7.04 -15.92 3.35
N LEU A 23 -7.33 -14.66 3.63
CA LEU A 23 -6.83 -13.50 2.88
C LEU A 23 -5.66 -12.80 3.58
N GLN A 24 -5.36 -13.15 4.84
CA GLN A 24 -4.25 -12.57 5.59
C GLN A 24 -2.98 -13.40 5.38
N PHE A 25 -2.41 -13.36 4.19
CA PHE A 25 -1.28 -14.18 3.78
C PHE A 25 0.10 -13.57 4.08
N VAL A 26 0.15 -12.35 4.62
CA VAL A 26 1.41 -11.66 4.95
C VAL A 26 1.35 -11.05 6.35
N GLY A 27 2.41 -11.31 7.13
CA GLY A 27 2.67 -10.69 8.43
C GLY A 27 1.83 -11.28 9.57
N ALA A 28 2.50 -11.58 10.67
CA ALA A 28 1.86 -11.98 11.93
C ALA A 28 1.35 -10.74 12.70
N GLY A 29 0.46 -10.96 13.67
CA GLY A 29 -0.04 -9.95 14.58
C GLY A 29 -1.44 -9.43 14.23
N ASP A 30 -1.96 -8.59 15.13
CA ASP A 30 -3.27 -7.97 14.95
C ASP A 30 -3.28 -7.04 13.73
N PHE A 31 -4.25 -7.26 12.85
CA PHE A 31 -4.33 -6.57 11.56
C PHE A 31 -4.42 -5.04 11.71
N HIS A 32 -5.26 -4.58 12.64
CA HIS A 32 -5.45 -3.15 12.87
C HIS A 32 -4.29 -2.50 13.63
N ILE A 33 -3.69 -3.22 14.59
CA ILE A 33 -2.55 -2.69 15.35
C ILE A 33 -1.36 -2.49 14.41
N VAL A 34 -0.97 -3.52 13.68
CA VAL A 34 0.14 -3.45 12.71
C VAL A 34 -0.13 -2.41 11.62
N GLY A 35 -1.37 -2.35 11.11
CA GLY A 35 -1.76 -1.33 10.12
C GLY A 35 -1.58 0.10 10.64
N ARG A 36 -1.99 0.37 11.86
CA ARG A 36 -1.81 1.69 12.50
C ARG A 36 -0.35 2.05 12.71
N GLU A 37 0.47 1.07 13.12
CA GLU A 37 1.90 1.28 13.29
C GLU A 37 2.57 1.65 11.96
N LEU A 38 2.31 0.89 10.90
CA LEU A 38 2.87 1.15 9.57
C LEU A 38 2.39 2.50 9.00
N ALA A 39 1.11 2.83 9.13
CA ALA A 39 0.59 4.13 8.72
C ALA A 39 1.20 5.28 9.54
N GLY A 40 1.37 5.09 10.85
CA GLY A 40 2.03 6.04 11.73
C GLY A 40 3.50 6.28 11.35
N GLN A 41 4.23 5.22 11.03
CA GLN A 41 5.61 5.30 10.54
C GLN A 41 5.69 6.03 9.19
N LEU A 42 4.83 5.66 8.23
CA LEU A 42 4.75 6.35 6.93
C LEU A 42 4.53 7.85 7.12
N ILE A 43 3.58 8.25 7.96
CA ILE A 43 3.30 9.65 8.25
C ILE A 43 4.51 10.35 8.88
N ALA A 44 5.12 9.73 9.88
CA ALA A 44 6.21 10.31 10.65
C ALA A 44 7.51 10.44 9.85
N TYR A 45 7.88 9.40 9.08
CA TYR A 45 9.16 9.37 8.35
C TYR A 45 9.11 10.11 7.01
N THR A 46 7.92 10.41 6.49
CA THR A 46 7.78 11.11 5.20
C THR A 46 7.13 12.48 5.32
N ASP A 47 6.91 12.99 6.52
CA ASP A 47 6.15 14.22 6.77
C ASP A 47 4.83 14.26 5.98
N MET A 48 4.14 13.11 5.97
CA MET A 48 2.94 12.96 5.17
C MET A 48 1.79 13.82 5.71
N MET A 49 1.14 14.53 4.81
CA MET A 49 -0.03 15.36 5.09
C MET A 49 -1.31 14.71 4.54
N PRO A 50 -2.50 15.02 5.10
CA PRO A 50 -3.77 14.48 4.60
C PRO A 50 -4.09 14.74 3.13
N ARG A 51 -3.42 15.71 2.49
CA ARG A 51 -3.56 16.08 1.08
C ARG A 51 -2.58 15.38 0.14
N HIS A 52 -1.63 14.60 0.66
CA HIS A 52 -0.62 13.94 -0.16
C HIS A 52 -1.19 12.67 -0.79
N SER A 53 -1.14 12.60 -2.13
CA SER A 53 -1.51 11.41 -2.89
C SER A 53 -0.55 10.26 -2.59
N ILE A 54 -1.11 9.04 -2.52
CA ILE A 54 -0.37 7.84 -2.07
C ILE A 54 -0.47 6.73 -3.09
N LEU A 55 0.68 6.08 -3.35
CA LEU A 55 0.76 4.77 -3.97
C LEU A 55 1.20 3.74 -2.92
N ASP A 56 0.38 2.71 -2.71
CA ASP A 56 0.68 1.56 -1.85
C ASP A 56 1.04 0.35 -2.71
N VAL A 57 2.33 0.00 -2.71
CA VAL A 57 2.87 -1.12 -3.48
C VAL A 57 2.83 -2.38 -2.65
N GLY A 58 2.08 -3.37 -3.13
CA GLY A 58 1.77 -4.57 -2.36
C GLY A 58 0.74 -4.28 -1.26
N ALA A 59 -0.36 -3.64 -1.63
CA ALA A 59 -1.39 -3.20 -0.69
C ALA A 59 -2.02 -4.36 0.14
N GLY A 60 -1.85 -5.60 -0.29
CA GLY A 60 -2.45 -6.77 0.35
C GLY A 60 -3.95 -6.59 0.52
N CYS A 61 -4.44 -6.89 1.72
CA CYS A 61 -5.85 -6.69 2.09
C CYS A 61 -6.13 -5.29 2.68
N GLY A 62 -5.29 -4.29 2.39
CA GLY A 62 -5.51 -2.91 2.80
C GLY A 62 -5.10 -2.61 4.24
N ARG A 63 -4.08 -3.31 4.77
CA ARG A 63 -3.60 -3.12 6.14
C ARG A 63 -3.18 -1.68 6.42
N VAL A 64 -2.47 -1.04 5.48
CA VAL A 64 -2.07 0.38 5.56
C VAL A 64 -3.21 1.29 5.10
N ALA A 65 -3.99 0.87 4.12
CA ALA A 65 -5.11 1.63 3.58
C ALA A 65 -6.17 1.98 4.63
N MET A 66 -6.54 1.02 5.48
CA MET A 66 -7.62 1.19 6.46
C MET A 66 -7.40 2.35 7.44
N PRO A 67 -6.26 2.47 8.15
CA PRO A 67 -6.02 3.63 9.00
C PRO A 67 -5.91 4.93 8.21
N LEU A 68 -5.35 4.90 6.99
CA LEU A 68 -5.23 6.09 6.14
C LEU A 68 -6.57 6.56 5.58
N ALA A 69 -7.58 5.70 5.48
CA ALA A 69 -8.92 6.08 5.04
C ALA A 69 -9.59 7.14 5.95
N HIS A 70 -9.17 7.22 7.21
CA HIS A 70 -9.62 8.26 8.16
C HIS A 70 -8.65 9.43 8.28
N TYR A 71 -7.44 9.28 7.75
CA TYR A 71 -6.42 10.33 7.80
C TYR A 71 -6.44 11.22 6.56
N LEU A 72 -6.58 10.62 5.38
CA LEU A 72 -6.58 11.36 4.12
C LEU A 72 -7.87 12.17 3.95
N ARG A 73 -7.76 13.26 3.21
CA ARG A 73 -8.94 14.01 2.77
C ARG A 73 -9.73 13.18 1.74
N SER A 74 -11.02 13.41 1.67
CA SER A 74 -11.92 12.69 0.75
C SER A 74 -11.62 12.92 -0.75
N ASP A 75 -10.86 13.97 -1.06
CA ASP A 75 -10.41 14.33 -2.41
C ASP A 75 -8.96 13.90 -2.72
N THR A 76 -8.27 13.30 -1.74
CA THR A 76 -6.87 12.88 -1.89
C THR A 76 -6.78 11.46 -2.43
N PRO A 77 -6.15 11.23 -3.60
CA PRO A 77 -6.04 9.91 -4.19
C PRO A 77 -5.17 8.96 -3.34
N TYR A 78 -5.68 7.76 -3.14
CA TYR A 78 -4.94 6.60 -2.68
C TYR A 78 -5.07 5.50 -3.74
N VAL A 79 -3.95 5.00 -4.24
CA VAL A 79 -3.91 3.88 -5.18
C VAL A 79 -3.14 2.73 -4.55
N GLY A 80 -3.78 1.58 -4.38
CA GLY A 80 -3.12 0.33 -3.98
C GLY A 80 -2.92 -0.57 -5.19
N ILE A 81 -1.70 -1.06 -5.41
CA ILE A 81 -1.42 -2.10 -6.41
C ILE A 81 -1.07 -3.41 -5.72
N GLU A 82 -1.63 -4.53 -6.19
CA GLU A 82 -1.53 -5.83 -5.52
C GLU A 82 -1.63 -6.97 -6.54
N PRO A 83 -0.75 -8.00 -6.50
CA PRO A 83 -0.83 -9.15 -7.41
C PRO A 83 -1.93 -10.15 -7.07
N VAL A 84 -2.40 -10.21 -5.82
CA VAL A 84 -3.42 -11.18 -5.39
C VAL A 84 -4.83 -10.67 -5.68
N GLN A 85 -5.45 -11.21 -6.72
CA GLN A 85 -6.77 -10.77 -7.18
C GLN A 85 -7.85 -10.76 -6.08
N LYS A 86 -7.85 -11.75 -5.21
CA LYS A 86 -8.83 -11.84 -4.10
C LYS A 86 -8.64 -10.69 -3.09
N ALA A 87 -7.40 -10.29 -2.82
CA ALA A 87 -7.10 -9.16 -1.96
C ALA A 87 -7.56 -7.83 -2.61
N VAL A 88 -7.32 -7.65 -3.90
CA VAL A 88 -7.83 -6.50 -4.66
C VAL A 88 -9.37 -6.41 -4.59
N HIS A 89 -10.08 -7.52 -4.81
CA HIS A 89 -11.54 -7.56 -4.72
C HIS A 89 -12.03 -7.20 -3.30
N TRP A 90 -11.39 -7.74 -2.27
CA TRP A 90 -11.67 -7.40 -0.88
C TRP A 90 -11.52 -5.89 -0.64
N CYS A 91 -10.39 -5.31 -1.01
CA CYS A 91 -10.11 -3.88 -0.82
C CYS A 91 -11.10 -3.00 -1.58
N ARG A 92 -11.41 -3.33 -2.83
CA ARG A 92 -12.41 -2.60 -3.63
C ARG A 92 -13.78 -2.58 -2.97
N TYR A 93 -14.22 -3.72 -2.45
CA TYR A 93 -15.53 -3.83 -1.81
C TYR A 93 -15.57 -3.18 -0.43
N MET A 94 -14.58 -3.49 0.44
CA MET A 94 -14.60 -3.08 1.83
C MET A 94 -14.10 -1.66 2.09
N ILE A 95 -13.13 -1.21 1.29
CA ILE A 95 -12.52 0.11 1.45
C ILE A 95 -13.01 1.05 0.35
N GLY A 96 -12.78 0.71 -0.92
CA GLY A 96 -13.17 1.55 -2.05
C GLY A 96 -14.66 1.84 -2.12
N GLY A 97 -15.53 0.89 -1.74
CA GLY A 97 -16.97 1.10 -1.67
C GLY A 97 -17.41 2.15 -0.63
N ARG A 98 -16.57 2.44 0.38
CA ARG A 98 -16.84 3.45 1.43
C ARG A 98 -16.06 4.73 1.23
N TYR A 99 -14.88 4.64 0.60
CA TYR A 99 -13.96 5.74 0.38
C TYR A 99 -13.63 5.83 -1.10
N PRO A 100 -14.40 6.60 -1.90
CA PRO A 100 -14.27 6.65 -3.37
C PRO A 100 -12.91 7.15 -3.88
N ASN A 101 -12.13 7.80 -3.04
CA ASN A 101 -10.75 8.22 -3.33
C ASN A 101 -9.71 7.11 -3.16
N PHE A 102 -10.13 5.90 -2.73
CA PHE A 102 -9.29 4.70 -2.62
C PHE A 102 -9.55 3.77 -3.80
N ASP A 103 -8.56 3.67 -4.69
CA ASP A 103 -8.58 2.77 -5.85
C ASP A 103 -7.60 1.62 -5.65
N PHE A 104 -8.02 0.38 -5.95
CA PHE A 104 -7.16 -0.80 -5.84
C PHE A 104 -7.06 -1.48 -7.20
N ARG A 105 -5.83 -1.67 -7.67
CA ARG A 105 -5.53 -2.18 -9.01
C ARG A 105 -4.79 -3.50 -8.93
N LEU A 106 -5.19 -4.43 -9.80
CA LEU A 106 -4.47 -5.69 -9.96
C LEU A 106 -3.14 -5.43 -10.67
N LEU A 107 -2.04 -5.90 -10.08
CA LEU A 107 -0.74 -5.98 -10.72
C LEU A 107 -0.55 -7.41 -11.24
N PRO A 108 -0.72 -7.69 -12.53
CA PRO A 108 -0.82 -9.06 -13.05
C PRO A 108 0.55 -9.75 -13.22
N VAL A 109 1.45 -9.56 -12.25
CA VAL A 109 2.77 -10.22 -12.24
C VAL A 109 2.64 -11.68 -11.84
N ALA A 110 3.48 -12.54 -12.44
CA ALA A 110 3.67 -13.90 -11.99
C ALA A 110 4.49 -13.90 -10.69
N HIS A 111 4.04 -14.67 -9.71
CA HIS A 111 4.78 -14.89 -8.46
C HIS A 111 4.41 -16.26 -7.90
N ASP A 112 5.38 -17.13 -7.69
CA ASP A 112 5.18 -18.54 -7.34
C ASP A 112 4.26 -18.73 -6.13
N LEU A 113 4.37 -17.86 -5.12
CA LEU A 113 3.59 -17.95 -3.90
C LEU A 113 2.26 -17.17 -3.96
N TYR A 114 2.26 -15.97 -4.54
CA TYR A 114 1.13 -15.03 -4.44
C TYR A 114 0.24 -14.99 -5.68
N ASN A 115 0.80 -15.24 -6.87
CA ASN A 115 0.06 -15.22 -8.13
C ASN A 115 0.68 -16.19 -9.16
N PRO A 116 0.59 -17.50 -8.96
CA PRO A 116 1.23 -18.49 -9.86
C PRO A 116 0.63 -18.52 -11.27
N ILE A 117 -0.55 -17.94 -11.45
CA ILE A 117 -1.22 -17.83 -12.76
C ILE A 117 -1.02 -16.46 -13.42
N GLY A 118 -0.27 -15.57 -12.78
CA GLY A 118 0.10 -14.27 -13.34
C GLY A 118 0.88 -14.44 -14.64
N LYS A 119 0.71 -13.51 -15.58
CA LYS A 119 1.33 -13.58 -16.91
C LYS A 119 2.44 -12.55 -17.11
N GLY A 120 2.52 -11.54 -16.24
CA GLY A 120 3.52 -10.47 -16.35
C GLY A 120 4.84 -10.86 -15.70
N ASN A 121 5.95 -10.50 -16.37
CA ASN A 121 7.27 -10.57 -15.76
C ASN A 121 7.41 -9.41 -14.76
N ALA A 122 7.67 -9.73 -13.49
CA ALA A 122 7.82 -8.73 -12.44
C ALA A 122 9.00 -7.76 -12.65
N ASP A 123 9.99 -8.17 -13.46
CA ASP A 123 11.18 -7.37 -13.78
C ASP A 123 10.94 -6.35 -14.90
N GLU A 124 9.82 -6.44 -15.61
CA GLU A 124 9.56 -5.67 -16.83
C GLU A 124 8.19 -4.98 -16.83
N LEU A 125 7.24 -5.46 -16.02
CA LEU A 125 5.88 -4.96 -16.06
C LEU A 125 5.82 -3.51 -15.56
N GLU A 126 5.35 -2.61 -16.42
CA GLU A 126 5.00 -1.26 -16.00
C GLU A 126 3.80 -1.27 -15.06
N TRP A 127 3.90 -0.49 -13.99
CA TRP A 127 2.79 -0.37 -13.05
C TRP A 127 1.62 0.41 -13.66
N PRO A 128 0.39 0.00 -13.37
CA PRO A 128 -0.81 0.63 -13.92
C PRO A 128 -1.10 2.00 -13.26
N VAL A 129 -0.08 2.87 -13.21
CA VAL A 129 -0.14 4.21 -12.63
C VAL A 129 0.63 5.19 -13.50
N GLU A 130 0.21 6.44 -13.48
CA GLU A 130 0.87 7.52 -14.23
C GLU A 130 2.21 7.92 -13.59
N ALA A 131 3.12 8.45 -14.41
CA ALA A 131 4.35 9.07 -13.92
C ALA A 131 4.03 10.34 -13.13
N ASP A 132 4.95 10.72 -12.22
CA ASP A 132 4.90 11.99 -11.45
C ASP A 132 3.54 12.24 -10.76
N SER A 133 2.88 11.18 -10.25
CA SER A 133 1.48 11.26 -9.78
C SER A 133 1.33 11.22 -8.27
N PHE A 134 2.36 10.74 -7.55
CA PHE A 134 2.23 10.51 -6.11
C PHE A 134 3.21 11.34 -5.29
N ASP A 135 2.69 11.91 -4.20
CA ASP A 135 3.50 12.63 -3.22
C ASP A 135 4.24 11.66 -2.29
N ARG A 136 3.62 10.51 -2.01
CA ARG A 136 4.17 9.47 -1.13
C ARG A 136 3.96 8.09 -1.72
N ILE A 137 4.96 7.23 -1.57
CA ILE A 137 4.86 5.80 -1.86
C ILE A 137 5.13 5.02 -0.59
N THR A 138 4.36 3.97 -0.35
CA THR A 138 4.69 2.94 0.64
C THR A 138 4.90 1.60 -0.04
N CYS A 139 5.95 0.87 0.37
CA CYS A 139 6.27 -0.47 -0.11
C CYS A 139 6.77 -1.28 1.09
N THR A 140 5.82 -1.86 1.83
CA THR A 140 6.10 -2.55 3.09
C THR A 140 5.99 -4.05 2.96
N SER A 141 7.03 -4.78 3.39
CA SER A 141 7.10 -6.26 3.33
C SER A 141 6.96 -6.85 1.91
N VAL A 142 7.37 -6.10 0.88
CA VAL A 142 7.34 -6.56 -0.52
C VAL A 142 8.73 -6.95 -0.99
N LEU A 143 9.70 -6.03 -0.89
CA LEU A 143 11.06 -6.27 -1.40
C LEU A 143 11.77 -7.44 -0.69
N THR A 144 11.33 -7.81 0.50
CA THR A 144 11.82 -8.96 1.26
C THR A 144 11.54 -10.32 0.59
N HIS A 145 10.62 -10.35 -0.38
CA HIS A 145 10.21 -11.56 -1.10
C HIS A 145 10.61 -11.55 -2.58
N LEU A 146 11.35 -10.52 -3.02
CA LEU A 146 11.70 -10.33 -4.42
C LEU A 146 13.20 -10.54 -4.66
N ALA A 147 13.54 -11.07 -5.85
CA ALA A 147 14.92 -11.15 -6.31
C ALA A 147 15.50 -9.75 -6.61
N ALA A 148 16.82 -9.61 -6.57
CA ALA A 148 17.49 -8.34 -6.79
C ALA A 148 17.14 -7.62 -8.10
N PRO A 149 17.02 -8.30 -9.27
CA PRO A 149 16.55 -7.65 -10.50
C PRO A 149 15.17 -7.03 -10.38
N THR A 150 14.23 -7.75 -9.75
CA THR A 150 12.86 -7.27 -9.48
C THR A 150 12.86 -6.08 -8.53
N CYS A 151 13.67 -6.13 -7.46
CA CYS A 151 13.83 -4.99 -6.55
C CYS A 151 14.33 -3.75 -7.30
N ALA A 152 15.29 -3.89 -8.20
CA ALA A 152 15.80 -2.78 -9.01
C ALA A 152 14.73 -2.23 -9.97
N HIS A 153 13.89 -3.09 -10.57
CA HIS A 153 12.75 -2.66 -11.39
C HIS A 153 11.72 -1.91 -10.56
N TYR A 154 11.35 -2.42 -9.38
CA TYR A 154 10.41 -1.76 -8.47
C TYR A 154 10.92 -0.38 -8.03
N ALA A 155 12.23 -0.25 -7.75
CA ALA A 155 12.83 1.04 -7.44
C ALA A 155 12.67 2.04 -8.60
N ARG A 156 12.89 1.60 -9.85
CA ARG A 156 12.65 2.45 -11.04
C ARG A 156 11.18 2.83 -11.20
N GLN A 157 10.25 1.89 -10.98
CA GLN A 157 8.82 2.17 -11.05
C GLN A 157 8.37 3.14 -9.94
N MET A 158 8.88 3.01 -8.71
CA MET A 158 8.66 3.99 -7.64
C MET A 158 9.19 5.37 -8.03
N ALA A 159 10.43 5.45 -8.53
CA ALA A 159 11.01 6.72 -8.97
C ALA A 159 10.21 7.39 -10.09
N ARG A 160 9.70 6.60 -11.06
CA ARG A 160 8.84 7.09 -12.15
C ARG A 160 7.51 7.65 -11.62
N SER A 161 6.95 7.01 -10.61
CA SER A 161 5.60 7.33 -10.11
C SER A 161 5.60 8.49 -9.11
N LEU A 162 6.74 8.78 -8.46
CA LEU A 162 6.88 9.90 -7.53
C LEU A 162 6.90 11.23 -8.26
N LYS A 163 6.18 12.21 -7.73
CA LYS A 163 6.34 13.62 -8.10
C LYS A 163 7.74 14.11 -7.72
N PRO A 164 8.24 15.17 -8.37
CA PRO A 164 9.44 15.87 -7.88
C PRO A 164 9.30 16.26 -6.40
N GLY A 165 10.25 15.82 -5.57
CA GLY A 165 10.21 16.01 -4.11
C GLY A 165 9.32 15.01 -3.35
N GLY A 166 8.76 14.03 -4.04
CA GLY A 166 8.03 12.92 -3.41
C GLY A 166 8.96 11.98 -2.63
N ILE A 167 8.41 11.25 -1.67
CA ILE A 167 9.17 10.36 -0.77
C ILE A 167 8.58 8.95 -0.79
N ALA A 168 9.46 7.94 -0.90
CA ALA A 168 9.09 6.54 -0.73
C ALA A 168 9.49 6.04 0.66
N PHE A 169 8.56 5.40 1.37
CA PHE A 169 8.78 4.62 2.59
C PHE A 169 8.84 3.14 2.22
N VAL A 170 10.00 2.54 2.38
CA VAL A 170 10.27 1.17 1.94
C VAL A 170 10.86 0.35 3.08
N THR A 171 10.37 -0.87 3.28
CA THR A 171 10.97 -1.81 4.23
C THR A 171 11.68 -2.95 3.49
N PHE A 172 12.89 -3.30 3.97
CA PHE A 172 13.69 -4.40 3.44
C PHE A 172 14.62 -4.96 4.53
N PHE A 173 15.15 -6.15 4.32
CA PHE A 173 16.17 -6.69 5.20
C PHE A 173 17.56 -6.23 4.74
N LEU A 174 18.39 -5.82 5.70
CA LEU A 174 19.82 -5.66 5.51
C LEU A 174 20.50 -7.00 5.88
N ILE A 175 21.24 -7.57 4.94
CA ILE A 175 22.02 -8.80 5.13
C ILE A 175 23.48 -8.42 5.27
#